data_fc01d12155e812a5634bbb6b8fceb6b9
#
_entry.id   fc01d12155e812a5634bbb6b8fceb6b9
#
_cell.length_a   1.000
_cell.length_b   1.000
_cell.length_c   1.000
_cell.angle_alpha   90.00
_cell.angle_beta   90.00
_cell.angle_gamma   90.00
#
_symmetry.space_group_name_H-M   'P 1'
#
loop_
_entity.id
_entity.type
_entity.pdbx_description
1 polymer ?
#
loop_
_entity_poly.entity_id
_entity_poly.type
_entity_poly.pdbx_seq_one_letter_code
_entity_poly.pdbx_strand_id
1 'polypeptide(L)'
;MESVLISPSKALYFGLPGQVLFVLIPLIGIGIFSYIMIRRIGPLLKASADPRFDRVGERISGVIKFWLGQYKHPRYLFPGIMHILLFSGFLILSVRSTTLVITGVVDGFVLPGFGGGFGQGYGLIKDLATTYVLAAAVVLMVRRGVFKPARYAVPPRYGKEHTAEAVLVLCLISGLVICDMIYDGSISAARSQSGLAAEALLPGTGHWLAANLFRSLPATMLQQLNQWSFMIHELIFFFFLCFLPLGKHFHVITSLFNVYFMKLEKGTVKPVRWGVSDEQLDDLESFGAKVYEDFTWKHILDFYSCVDCGRCSDNCPANAAGRPLSPRFISIKCLSLIHI
;
A
#
# COMPACT_ATOMS: atom_id res chain seq x y z
N MET A 1 6.84 -18.97 -26.45
CA MET A 1 6.19 -17.88 -27.20
C MET A 1 7.29 -17.02 -27.79
N GLU A 2 7.35 -16.87 -29.13
CA GLU A 2 8.32 -15.97 -29.77
C GLU A 2 8.08 -14.54 -29.28
N SER A 3 9.12 -13.95 -28.68
CA SER A 3 9.10 -12.56 -28.22
C SER A 3 9.40 -11.65 -29.41
N VAL A 4 8.42 -10.85 -29.81
CA VAL A 4 8.55 -9.86 -30.90
C VAL A 4 9.46 -8.69 -30.47
N LEU A 5 9.50 -8.40 -29.18
CA LEU A 5 10.36 -7.39 -28.57
C LEU A 5 11.48 -8.06 -27.75
N ILE A 6 12.64 -7.41 -27.69
CA ILE A 6 13.72 -7.83 -26.80
C ILE A 6 13.22 -7.65 -25.35
N SER A 7 13.26 -8.72 -24.58
CA SER A 7 12.80 -8.67 -23.18
C SER A 7 13.64 -7.69 -22.35
N PRO A 8 13.07 -7.06 -21.33
CA PRO A 8 13.79 -6.11 -20.47
C PRO A 8 15.06 -6.69 -19.86
N SER A 9 15.06 -7.98 -19.48
CA SER A 9 16.24 -8.65 -18.91
C SER A 9 17.42 -8.74 -19.89
N LYS A 10 17.14 -8.85 -21.19
CA LYS A 10 18.16 -8.94 -22.26
C LYS A 10 18.55 -7.61 -22.88
N ALA A 11 17.78 -6.56 -22.59
CA ALA A 11 18.03 -5.23 -23.11
C ALA A 11 19.27 -4.59 -22.46
N LEU A 12 19.87 -3.62 -23.15
CA LEU A 12 20.94 -2.79 -22.58
C LEU A 12 20.38 -1.46 -22.09
N TYR A 13 20.71 -1.11 -20.87
CA TYR A 13 20.38 0.18 -20.25
C TYR A 13 21.66 0.89 -19.84
N PHE A 14 21.94 2.03 -20.45
CA PHE A 14 23.18 2.79 -20.20
C PHE A 14 24.46 1.94 -20.37
N GLY A 15 24.45 0.97 -21.29
CA GLY A 15 25.58 0.05 -21.54
C GLY A 15 25.65 -1.15 -20.58
N LEU A 16 24.74 -1.27 -19.60
CA LEU A 16 24.66 -2.40 -18.68
C LEU A 16 23.56 -3.38 -19.11
N PRO A 17 23.78 -4.70 -18.99
CA PRO A 17 22.75 -5.69 -19.22
C PRO A 17 21.56 -5.50 -18.27
N GLY A 18 20.33 -5.56 -18.80
CA GLY A 18 19.10 -5.39 -18.00
C GLY A 18 19.02 -6.37 -16.84
N GLN A 19 19.41 -7.63 -17.04
CA GLN A 19 19.43 -8.62 -15.97
C GLN A 19 20.27 -8.19 -14.75
N VAL A 20 21.41 -7.52 -14.96
CA VAL A 20 22.24 -7.02 -13.85
C VAL A 20 21.49 -5.94 -13.07
N LEU A 21 20.86 -4.99 -13.78
CA LEU A 21 20.09 -3.93 -13.15
C LEU A 21 18.88 -4.48 -12.39
N PHE A 22 18.15 -5.42 -12.98
CA PHE A 22 16.96 -6.03 -12.37
C PHE A 22 17.27 -7.06 -11.27
N VAL A 23 18.53 -7.39 -11.03
CA VAL A 23 19.00 -8.04 -9.81
C VAL A 23 19.39 -7.00 -8.75
N LEU A 24 20.10 -5.94 -9.15
CA LEU A 24 20.58 -4.92 -8.22
C LEU A 24 19.45 -4.07 -7.62
N ILE A 25 18.46 -3.66 -8.42
CA ILE A 25 17.33 -2.85 -7.94
C ILE A 25 16.56 -3.56 -6.81
N PRO A 26 16.11 -4.83 -6.97
CA PRO A 26 15.47 -5.58 -5.89
C PRO A 26 16.39 -5.78 -4.68
N LEU A 27 17.65 -6.12 -4.87
CA LEU A 27 18.59 -6.33 -3.75
C LEU A 27 18.75 -5.07 -2.91
N ILE A 28 18.96 -3.93 -3.56
CA ILE A 28 19.10 -2.64 -2.87
C ILE A 28 17.76 -2.26 -2.21
N GLY A 29 16.65 -2.38 -2.93
CA GLY A 29 15.32 -2.04 -2.43
C GLY A 29 14.91 -2.88 -1.24
N ILE A 30 15.07 -4.20 -1.31
CA ILE A 30 14.79 -5.13 -0.20
C ILE A 30 15.74 -4.86 0.99
N GLY A 31 17.01 -4.58 0.72
CA GLY A 31 17.99 -4.23 1.76
C GLY A 31 17.58 -2.99 2.54
N ILE A 32 17.23 -1.90 1.84
CA ILE A 32 16.75 -0.65 2.45
C ILE A 32 15.44 -0.88 3.18
N PHE A 33 14.48 -1.57 2.57
CA PHE A 33 13.20 -1.89 3.20
C PHE A 33 13.39 -2.69 4.49
N SER A 34 14.22 -3.72 4.46
CA SER A 34 14.52 -4.55 5.64
C SER A 34 15.17 -3.73 6.76
N TYR A 35 16.12 -2.86 6.43
CA TYR A 35 16.73 -1.94 7.40
C TYR A 35 15.67 -1.05 8.07
N ILE A 36 14.79 -0.43 7.27
CA ILE A 36 13.71 0.42 7.80
C ILE A 36 12.77 -0.40 8.68
N MET A 37 12.37 -1.61 8.25
CA MET A 37 11.47 -2.48 9.01
C MET A 37 12.07 -2.92 10.35
N ILE A 38 13.35 -3.27 10.40
CA ILE A 38 14.05 -3.61 11.65
C ILE A 38 13.99 -2.43 12.63
N ARG A 39 14.23 -1.21 12.14
CA ARG A 39 14.13 0.02 12.96
C ARG A 39 12.72 0.25 13.47
N ARG A 40 11.69 -0.02 12.64
CA ARG A 40 10.27 0.13 13.01
C ARG A 40 9.75 -0.94 13.98
N ILE A 41 10.25 -2.16 13.86
CA ILE A 41 9.87 -3.27 14.76
C ILE A 41 10.51 -3.12 16.14
N GLY A 42 11.67 -2.51 16.24
CA GLY A 42 12.41 -2.34 17.52
C GLY A 42 11.54 -1.85 18.68
N PRO A 43 10.78 -0.73 18.55
CA PRO A 43 9.89 -0.25 19.61
C PRO A 43 8.80 -1.24 20.02
N LEU A 44 8.23 -2.03 19.07
CA LEU A 44 7.23 -3.06 19.42
C LEU A 44 7.83 -4.15 20.32
N LEU A 45 9.08 -4.52 20.07
CA LEU A 45 9.76 -5.58 20.84
C LEU A 45 10.15 -5.12 22.25
N LYS A 46 10.33 -3.83 22.48
CA LYS A 46 10.68 -3.22 23.78
C LYS A 46 9.44 -2.85 24.61
N ALA A 47 8.29 -2.78 23.98
CA ALA A 47 7.03 -2.39 24.62
C ALA A 47 6.52 -3.45 25.59
N SER A 48 5.65 -3.02 26.52
CA SER A 48 5.02 -3.89 27.49
C SER A 48 4.19 -5.00 26.84
N ALA A 49 4.15 -6.18 27.47
CA ALA A 49 3.42 -7.33 26.98
C ALA A 49 1.90 -7.10 26.96
N ASP A 50 1.22 -7.60 25.94
CA ASP A 50 -0.25 -7.61 25.84
C ASP A 50 -0.63 -8.92 25.11
N PRO A 51 -0.91 -10.01 25.84
CA PRO A 51 -1.18 -11.32 25.25
C PRO A 51 -2.49 -11.30 24.47
N ARG A 52 -2.41 -11.54 23.15
CA ARG A 52 -3.55 -11.53 22.22
C ARG A 52 -3.48 -12.69 21.22
N PHE A 53 -3.04 -13.87 21.69
CA PHE A 53 -2.89 -15.08 20.87
C PHE A 53 -4.03 -16.09 21.10
N ASP A 54 -4.99 -15.75 21.95
CA ASP A 54 -6.22 -16.49 22.21
C ASP A 54 -7.26 -16.35 21.09
N ARG A 55 -8.29 -17.18 21.09
CA ARG A 55 -9.50 -17.07 20.25
C ARG A 55 -9.18 -16.91 18.75
N VAL A 56 -8.24 -17.70 18.23
CA VAL A 56 -7.71 -17.59 16.85
C VAL A 56 -8.81 -17.55 15.79
N GLY A 57 -9.86 -18.38 15.91
CA GLY A 57 -10.98 -18.40 14.95
C GLY A 57 -11.72 -17.06 14.84
N GLU A 58 -11.97 -16.40 15.98
CA GLU A 58 -12.62 -15.08 16.00
C GLU A 58 -11.71 -14.00 15.41
N ARG A 59 -10.40 -14.09 15.64
CA ARG A 59 -9.41 -13.16 15.07
C ARG A 59 -9.33 -13.29 13.56
N ILE A 60 -9.31 -14.54 13.04
CA ILE A 60 -9.36 -14.80 11.59
C ILE A 60 -10.68 -14.29 11.00
N SER A 61 -11.81 -14.55 11.65
CA SER A 61 -13.11 -13.99 11.23
C SER A 61 -13.11 -12.47 11.20
N GLY A 62 -12.44 -11.84 12.18
CA GLY A 62 -12.21 -10.40 12.20
C GLY A 62 -11.40 -9.91 10.99
N VAL A 63 -10.32 -10.60 10.64
CA VAL A 63 -9.51 -10.29 9.46
C VAL A 63 -10.34 -10.41 8.18
N ILE A 64 -11.07 -11.52 8.01
CA ILE A 64 -11.92 -11.70 6.83
C ILE A 64 -12.96 -10.58 6.72
N LYS A 65 -13.64 -10.25 7.82
CA LYS A 65 -14.70 -9.24 7.83
C LYS A 65 -14.19 -7.81 7.65
N PHE A 66 -13.17 -7.43 8.42
CA PHE A 66 -12.79 -6.01 8.52
C PHE A 66 -11.62 -5.65 7.61
N TRP A 67 -10.65 -6.55 7.40
CA TRP A 67 -9.50 -6.28 6.55
C TRP A 67 -9.78 -6.68 5.09
N LEU A 68 -10.16 -7.93 4.82
CA LEU A 68 -10.43 -8.41 3.46
C LEU A 68 -11.77 -7.85 2.93
N GLY A 69 -12.84 -7.99 3.71
CA GLY A 69 -14.19 -7.55 3.33
C GLY A 69 -14.45 -6.05 3.48
N GLN A 70 -13.49 -5.28 4.02
CA GLN A 70 -13.55 -3.82 4.14
C GLN A 70 -14.85 -3.27 4.77
N TYR A 71 -15.49 -4.06 5.66
CA TYR A 71 -16.85 -3.84 6.18
C TYR A 71 -17.11 -2.45 6.77
N LYS A 72 -16.08 -1.79 7.33
CA LYS A 72 -16.22 -0.47 7.93
C LYS A 72 -16.04 0.70 6.96
N HIS A 73 -15.52 0.45 5.75
CA HIS A 73 -15.21 1.52 4.78
C HIS A 73 -16.46 2.18 4.17
N PRO A 74 -17.55 1.45 3.83
CA PRO A 74 -18.77 2.06 3.27
C PRO A 74 -19.50 3.03 4.22
N ARG A 75 -19.12 3.09 5.51
CA ARG A 75 -19.69 4.08 6.45
C ARG A 75 -19.49 5.53 5.98
N TYR A 76 -18.43 5.80 5.23
CA TYR A 76 -18.19 7.04 4.49
C TYR A 76 -18.19 6.68 3.01
N LEU A 77 -19.37 6.67 2.39
CA LEU A 77 -19.64 5.99 1.12
C LEU A 77 -18.63 6.32 0.02
N PHE A 78 -18.50 7.60 -0.36
CA PHE A 78 -17.62 7.97 -1.46
C PHE A 78 -16.13 7.62 -1.23
N PRO A 79 -15.46 8.13 -0.16
CA PRO A 79 -14.06 7.77 0.07
C PRO A 79 -13.87 6.31 0.46
N GLY A 80 -14.91 5.66 1.00
CA GLY A 80 -14.89 4.23 1.31
C GLY A 80 -14.87 3.36 0.06
N ILE A 81 -15.71 3.65 -0.92
CA ILE A 81 -15.72 2.93 -2.21
C ILE A 81 -14.39 3.12 -2.94
N MET A 82 -13.89 4.36 -3.03
CA MET A 82 -12.60 4.63 -3.66
C MET A 82 -11.46 3.86 -2.98
N HIS A 83 -11.47 3.77 -1.65
CA HIS A 83 -10.48 2.98 -0.92
C HIS A 83 -10.63 1.48 -1.17
N ILE A 84 -11.85 0.95 -1.25
CA ILE A 84 -12.10 -0.46 -1.57
C ILE A 84 -11.56 -0.80 -2.97
N LEU A 85 -11.75 0.07 -3.95
CA LEU A 85 -11.20 -0.09 -5.28
C LEU A 85 -9.66 -0.11 -5.25
N LEU A 86 -9.03 0.84 -4.58
CA LEU A 86 -7.56 0.83 -4.44
C LEU A 86 -7.06 -0.42 -3.71
N PHE A 87 -7.74 -0.86 -2.65
CA PHE A 87 -7.34 -2.03 -1.86
C PHE A 87 -7.50 -3.34 -2.65
N SER A 88 -8.65 -3.55 -3.32
CA SER A 88 -8.86 -4.73 -4.17
C SER A 88 -7.87 -4.78 -5.33
N GLY A 89 -7.63 -3.62 -5.96
CA GLY A 89 -6.61 -3.50 -6.99
C GLY A 89 -5.20 -3.79 -6.45
N PHE A 90 -4.85 -3.30 -5.28
CA PHE A 90 -3.57 -3.63 -4.64
C PHE A 90 -3.38 -5.15 -4.48
N LEU A 91 -4.41 -5.88 -4.02
CA LEU A 91 -4.31 -7.34 -3.87
C LEU A 91 -4.13 -8.05 -5.22
N ILE A 92 -4.88 -7.64 -6.24
CA ILE A 92 -4.80 -8.22 -7.59
C ILE A 92 -3.43 -7.89 -8.22
N LEU A 93 -3.01 -6.64 -8.16
CA LEU A 93 -1.81 -6.16 -8.82
C LEU A 93 -0.51 -6.51 -8.07
N SER A 94 -0.58 -6.89 -6.80
CA SER A 94 0.58 -7.41 -6.07
C SER A 94 1.14 -8.69 -6.71
N VAL A 95 0.27 -9.55 -7.24
CA VAL A 95 0.66 -10.75 -8.02
C VAL A 95 1.39 -10.32 -9.29
N ARG A 96 0.86 -9.31 -9.99
CA ARG A 96 1.47 -8.77 -11.22
C ARG A 96 2.85 -8.16 -10.94
N SER A 97 2.96 -7.27 -9.96
CA SER A 97 4.25 -6.64 -9.63
C SER A 97 5.30 -7.67 -9.20
N THR A 98 4.91 -8.68 -8.41
CA THR A 98 5.82 -9.79 -8.07
C THR A 98 6.28 -10.55 -9.31
N THR A 99 5.38 -10.80 -10.25
CA THR A 99 5.72 -11.46 -11.52
C THR A 99 6.69 -10.62 -12.34
N LEU A 100 6.48 -9.30 -12.42
CA LEU A 100 7.39 -8.39 -13.15
C LEU A 100 8.79 -8.38 -12.53
N VAL A 101 8.92 -8.27 -11.20
CA VAL A 101 10.21 -8.35 -10.51
C VAL A 101 10.98 -9.62 -10.89
N ILE A 102 10.30 -10.78 -10.91
CA ILE A 102 10.93 -12.04 -11.26
C ILE A 102 11.27 -12.09 -12.77
N THR A 103 10.39 -11.56 -13.64
CA THR A 103 10.63 -11.50 -15.09
C THR A 103 11.84 -10.64 -15.44
N GLY A 104 12.13 -9.61 -14.66
CA GLY A 104 13.37 -8.82 -14.82
C GLY A 104 14.65 -9.63 -14.62
N VAL A 105 14.61 -10.66 -13.80
CA VAL A 105 15.73 -11.55 -13.50
C VAL A 105 15.71 -12.81 -14.39
N VAL A 106 14.53 -13.41 -14.57
CA VAL A 106 14.32 -14.66 -15.29
C VAL A 106 13.47 -14.40 -16.53
N ASP A 107 14.13 -14.39 -17.71
CA ASP A 107 13.45 -14.17 -18.99
C ASP A 107 12.33 -15.19 -19.22
N GLY A 108 11.16 -14.70 -19.66
CA GLY A 108 10.03 -15.57 -19.96
C GLY A 108 9.38 -16.22 -18.74
N PHE A 109 9.64 -15.72 -17.52
CA PHE A 109 9.02 -16.26 -16.30
C PHE A 109 7.49 -16.18 -16.37
N VAL A 110 6.85 -17.31 -16.08
CA VAL A 110 5.40 -17.42 -15.86
C VAL A 110 5.18 -17.98 -14.48
N LEU A 111 4.34 -17.30 -13.69
CA LEU A 111 4.02 -17.76 -12.35
C LEU A 111 3.41 -19.18 -12.39
N PRO A 112 3.87 -20.11 -11.56
CA PRO A 112 3.31 -21.48 -11.50
C PRO A 112 1.79 -21.45 -11.33
N GLY A 113 1.07 -22.20 -12.16
CA GLY A 113 -0.40 -22.20 -12.21
C GLY A 113 -1.04 -21.11 -13.08
N PHE A 114 -0.28 -20.13 -13.55
CA PHE A 114 -0.79 -19.04 -14.43
C PHE A 114 -0.59 -19.34 -15.92
N GLY A 115 -0.21 -20.54 -16.29
CA GLY A 115 -0.25 -21.03 -17.66
C GLY A 115 -1.67 -21.36 -18.10
N GLY A 116 -2.03 -21.11 -19.36
CA GLY A 116 -3.34 -21.48 -19.91
C GLY A 116 -4.52 -20.60 -19.45
N GLY A 117 -5.71 -21.18 -19.32
CA GLY A 117 -6.97 -20.45 -19.12
C GLY A 117 -7.04 -19.64 -17.81
N PHE A 118 -6.45 -20.13 -16.74
CA PHE A 118 -6.41 -19.40 -15.47
C PHE A 118 -5.61 -18.10 -15.60
N GLY A 119 -4.43 -18.14 -16.24
CA GLY A 119 -3.62 -16.95 -16.49
C GLY A 119 -4.29 -15.96 -17.41
N GLN A 120 -5.03 -16.44 -18.43
CA GLN A 120 -5.85 -15.56 -19.28
C GLN A 120 -6.95 -14.86 -18.49
N GLY A 121 -7.67 -15.60 -17.63
CA GLY A 121 -8.68 -15.03 -16.74
C GLY A 121 -8.10 -13.98 -15.79
N TYR A 122 -6.94 -14.28 -15.19
CA TYR A 122 -6.22 -13.31 -14.36
C TYR A 122 -5.81 -12.07 -15.17
N GLY A 123 -5.34 -12.23 -16.42
CA GLY A 123 -5.00 -11.12 -17.32
C GLY A 123 -6.16 -10.13 -17.50
N LEU A 124 -7.37 -10.64 -17.77
CA LEU A 124 -8.57 -9.80 -17.90
C LEU A 124 -8.94 -9.08 -16.59
N ILE A 125 -8.84 -9.79 -15.46
CA ILE A 125 -9.09 -9.18 -14.13
C ILE A 125 -8.04 -8.10 -13.82
N LYS A 126 -6.78 -8.34 -14.16
CA LYS A 126 -5.68 -7.38 -14.03
C LYS A 126 -5.94 -6.12 -14.87
N ASP A 127 -6.36 -6.27 -16.14
CA ASP A 127 -6.67 -5.15 -17.03
C ASP A 127 -7.77 -4.25 -16.47
N LEU A 128 -8.82 -4.87 -15.92
CA LEU A 128 -9.87 -4.14 -15.24
C LEU A 128 -9.35 -3.45 -13.98
N ALA A 129 -8.55 -4.16 -13.17
CA ALA A 129 -8.00 -3.65 -11.91
C ALA A 129 -7.10 -2.43 -12.13
N THR A 130 -6.16 -2.47 -13.07
CA THR A 130 -5.31 -1.32 -13.39
C THR A 130 -6.12 -0.09 -13.79
N THR A 131 -7.18 -0.29 -14.57
CA THR A 131 -8.06 0.77 -15.06
C THR A 131 -8.83 1.45 -13.92
N TYR A 132 -9.52 0.67 -13.07
CA TYR A 132 -10.26 1.29 -11.97
C TYR A 132 -9.34 1.83 -10.86
N VAL A 133 -8.16 1.24 -10.65
CA VAL A 133 -7.17 1.79 -9.70
C VAL A 133 -6.68 3.15 -10.17
N LEU A 134 -6.35 3.30 -11.46
CA LEU A 134 -5.95 4.59 -12.01
C LEU A 134 -7.05 5.63 -11.83
N ALA A 135 -8.30 5.28 -12.20
CA ALA A 135 -9.44 6.17 -12.04
C ALA A 135 -9.65 6.58 -10.57
N ALA A 136 -9.62 5.62 -9.63
CA ALA A 136 -9.79 5.89 -8.21
C ALA A 136 -8.64 6.75 -7.64
N ALA A 137 -7.40 6.48 -8.07
CA ALA A 137 -6.23 7.26 -7.65
C ALA A 137 -6.32 8.72 -8.11
N VAL A 138 -6.69 8.96 -9.38
CA VAL A 138 -6.88 10.32 -9.92
C VAL A 138 -8.01 11.04 -9.17
N VAL A 139 -9.16 10.40 -8.97
CA VAL A 139 -10.29 10.98 -8.24
C VAL A 139 -9.89 11.37 -6.81
N LEU A 140 -9.17 10.49 -6.09
CA LEU A 140 -8.70 10.79 -4.74
C LEU A 140 -7.60 11.85 -4.72
N MET A 141 -6.75 11.91 -5.74
CA MET A 141 -5.73 12.94 -5.88
C MET A 141 -6.36 14.33 -6.04
N VAL A 142 -7.34 14.45 -6.93
CA VAL A 142 -8.11 15.70 -7.11
C VAL A 142 -8.85 16.06 -5.81
N ARG A 143 -9.52 15.08 -5.19
CA ARG A 143 -10.21 15.29 -3.93
C ARG A 143 -9.28 15.76 -2.82
N ARG A 144 -8.06 15.22 -2.72
CA ARG A 144 -7.11 15.57 -1.66
C ARG A 144 -6.36 16.87 -1.95
N GLY A 145 -5.96 17.10 -3.20
CA GLY A 145 -5.17 18.25 -3.61
C GLY A 145 -5.99 19.51 -3.83
N VAL A 146 -7.18 19.37 -4.46
CA VAL A 146 -8.02 20.50 -4.86
C VAL A 146 -9.11 20.79 -3.84
N PHE A 147 -9.96 19.80 -3.51
CA PHE A 147 -11.13 20.01 -2.65
C PHE A 147 -10.80 20.09 -1.15
N LYS A 148 -9.68 19.54 -0.71
CA LYS A 148 -9.15 19.60 0.67
C LYS A 148 -10.24 19.45 1.75
N PRO A 149 -10.88 18.29 1.92
CA PRO A 149 -11.97 18.11 2.88
C PRO A 149 -11.58 18.55 4.29
N ALA A 150 -12.46 19.31 4.97
CA ALA A 150 -12.19 19.90 6.29
C ALA A 150 -11.77 18.86 7.35
N ARG A 151 -12.23 17.60 7.23
CA ARG A 151 -11.83 16.51 8.13
C ARG A 151 -10.33 16.28 8.19
N TYR A 152 -9.59 16.63 7.14
CA TYR A 152 -8.14 16.47 7.10
C TYR A 152 -7.37 17.68 7.59
N ALA A 153 -8.05 18.79 7.86
CA ALA A 153 -7.41 19.98 8.39
C ALA A 153 -6.68 19.68 9.70
N VAL A 154 -5.49 20.24 9.84
CA VAL A 154 -4.65 20.11 11.03
C VAL A 154 -4.54 21.51 11.65
N PRO A 155 -5.04 21.73 12.87
CA PRO A 155 -4.83 22.98 13.58
C PRO A 155 -3.34 23.28 13.73
N PRO A 156 -2.88 24.54 13.62
CA PRO A 156 -1.46 24.92 13.64
C PRO A 156 -0.67 24.36 14.84
N ARG A 157 -1.33 24.23 16.00
CA ARG A 157 -0.73 23.65 17.23
C ARG A 157 -0.34 22.19 17.12
N TYR A 158 -0.79 21.45 16.09
CA TYR A 158 -0.51 20.04 15.87
C TYR A 158 0.40 19.78 14.67
N GLY A 159 0.89 20.82 14.01
CA GLY A 159 1.83 20.72 12.89
C GLY A 159 1.21 20.98 11.52
N LYS A 160 1.82 20.41 10.47
CA LYS A 160 1.43 20.61 9.08
C LYS A 160 0.50 19.50 8.57
N GLU A 161 -0.31 19.82 7.57
CA GLU A 161 -1.11 18.82 6.84
C GLU A 161 -0.23 17.88 6.00
N HIS A 162 -0.58 16.60 6.00
CA HIS A 162 0.08 15.56 5.21
C HIS A 162 -0.52 15.39 3.79
N THR A 163 -0.91 16.50 3.17
CA THR A 163 -1.53 16.47 1.83
C THR A 163 -0.52 16.06 0.76
N ALA A 164 0.71 16.59 0.80
CA ALA A 164 1.75 16.28 -0.16
C ALA A 164 2.12 14.78 -0.15
N GLU A 165 2.26 14.18 1.03
CA GLU A 165 2.52 12.74 1.17
C GLU A 165 1.40 11.90 0.54
N ALA A 166 0.13 12.27 0.79
CA ALA A 166 -1.00 11.53 0.22
C ALA A 166 -1.05 11.64 -1.31
N VAL A 167 -0.77 12.82 -1.86
CA VAL A 167 -0.71 13.03 -3.31
C VAL A 167 0.46 12.26 -3.91
N LEU A 168 1.65 12.29 -3.29
CA LEU A 168 2.81 11.52 -3.75
C LEU A 168 2.50 10.03 -3.88
N VAL A 169 1.87 9.44 -2.85
CA VAL A 169 1.51 8.00 -2.89
C VAL A 169 0.53 7.70 -4.02
N LEU A 170 -0.46 8.55 -4.24
CA LEU A 170 -1.41 8.39 -5.35
C LEU A 170 -0.72 8.55 -6.72
N CYS A 171 0.27 9.45 -6.82
CA CYS A 171 1.12 9.56 -8.01
C CYS A 171 1.96 8.30 -8.26
N LEU A 172 2.56 7.72 -7.20
CA LEU A 172 3.34 6.49 -7.31
C LEU A 172 2.46 5.31 -7.76
N ILE A 173 1.26 5.16 -7.18
CA ILE A 173 0.29 4.14 -7.59
C ILE A 173 -0.11 4.36 -9.06
N SER A 174 -0.43 5.59 -9.46
CA SER A 174 -0.76 5.93 -10.84
C SER A 174 0.41 5.63 -11.79
N GLY A 175 1.63 5.95 -11.39
CA GLY A 175 2.83 5.66 -12.16
C GLY A 175 3.03 4.16 -12.39
N LEU A 176 2.85 3.32 -11.36
CA LEU A 176 2.95 1.86 -11.49
C LEU A 176 1.95 1.31 -12.51
N VAL A 177 0.67 1.67 -12.40
CA VAL A 177 -0.36 1.14 -13.29
C VAL A 177 -0.24 1.70 -14.72
N ILE A 178 0.20 2.94 -14.91
CA ILE A 178 0.48 3.52 -16.23
C ILE A 178 1.66 2.79 -16.89
N CYS A 179 2.74 2.54 -16.16
CA CYS A 179 3.87 1.77 -16.66
C CYS A 179 3.46 0.36 -17.07
N ASP A 180 2.62 -0.33 -16.29
CA ASP A 180 2.10 -1.66 -16.64
C ASP A 180 1.24 -1.62 -17.91
N MET A 181 0.37 -0.62 -18.06
CA MET A 181 -0.43 -0.41 -19.28
C MET A 181 0.45 -0.16 -20.51
N ILE A 182 1.52 0.64 -20.38
CA ILE A 182 2.46 0.90 -21.48
C ILE A 182 3.24 -0.36 -21.83
N TYR A 183 3.69 -1.10 -20.83
CA TYR A 183 4.46 -2.33 -21.00
C TYR A 183 3.68 -3.38 -21.80
N ASP A 184 2.48 -3.77 -21.34
CA ASP A 184 1.66 -4.76 -22.02
C ASP A 184 1.09 -4.22 -23.35
N GLY A 185 0.72 -2.94 -23.38
CA GLY A 185 0.23 -2.28 -24.60
C GLY A 185 1.26 -2.28 -25.73
N SER A 186 2.54 -2.06 -25.43
CA SER A 186 3.63 -2.11 -26.41
C SER A 186 3.84 -3.52 -26.95
N ILE A 187 3.78 -4.55 -26.10
CA ILE A 187 3.86 -5.96 -26.50
C ILE A 187 2.70 -6.33 -27.42
N SER A 188 1.48 -5.98 -27.02
CA SER A 188 0.27 -6.28 -27.82
C SER A 188 0.28 -5.60 -29.19
N ALA A 189 0.71 -4.33 -29.25
CA ALA A 189 0.86 -3.61 -30.52
C ALA A 189 1.92 -4.26 -31.43
N ALA A 190 3.09 -4.63 -30.91
CA ALA A 190 4.14 -5.27 -31.65
C ALA A 190 3.73 -6.65 -32.21
N ARG A 191 3.01 -7.46 -31.41
CA ARG A 191 2.45 -8.75 -31.86
C ARG A 191 1.43 -8.56 -32.97
N SER A 192 0.53 -7.59 -32.85
CA SER A 192 -0.44 -7.26 -33.89
C SER A 192 0.23 -6.85 -35.21
N GLN A 193 1.30 -6.05 -35.17
CA GLN A 193 2.05 -5.66 -36.35
C GLN A 193 2.78 -6.84 -37.02
N SER A 194 3.20 -7.83 -36.25
CA SER A 194 3.88 -9.03 -36.73
C SER A 194 2.91 -10.14 -37.19
N GLY A 195 1.59 -9.90 -37.18
CA GLY A 195 0.59 -10.90 -37.55
C GLY A 195 0.42 -12.04 -36.53
N LEU A 196 1.02 -11.91 -35.33
CA LEU A 196 0.87 -12.88 -34.25
C LEU A 196 -0.40 -12.60 -33.45
N ALA A 197 -0.99 -13.65 -32.89
CA ALA A 197 -2.12 -13.50 -31.98
C ALA A 197 -1.74 -12.58 -30.82
N ALA A 198 -2.42 -11.43 -30.70
CA ALA A 198 -2.29 -10.55 -29.54
C ALA A 198 -2.90 -11.22 -28.29
N GLU A 199 -2.41 -10.85 -27.13
CA GLU A 199 -3.09 -11.25 -25.88
C GLU A 199 -4.51 -10.69 -25.86
N ALA A 200 -5.43 -11.47 -25.30
CA ALA A 200 -6.82 -11.03 -25.16
C ALA A 200 -6.85 -9.89 -24.11
N LEU A 201 -7.00 -8.66 -24.57
CA LEU A 201 -7.19 -7.48 -23.73
C LEU A 201 -8.67 -7.15 -23.62
N LEU A 202 -9.09 -6.75 -22.44
CA LEU A 202 -10.50 -6.38 -22.23
C LEU A 202 -10.78 -5.00 -22.87
N PRO A 203 -11.73 -4.90 -23.84
CA PRO A 203 -12.07 -3.64 -24.49
C PRO A 203 -12.47 -2.55 -23.48
N GLY A 204 -11.97 -1.34 -23.70
CA GLY A 204 -12.23 -0.19 -22.83
C GLY A 204 -11.33 -0.07 -21.60
N THR A 205 -10.39 -1.02 -21.41
CA THR A 205 -9.38 -0.91 -20.36
C THR A 205 -8.18 -0.08 -20.81
N GLY A 206 -7.37 0.36 -19.85
CA GLY A 206 -6.13 1.11 -20.12
C GLY A 206 -5.14 0.34 -20.99
N HIS A 207 -5.00 -0.98 -20.80
CA HIS A 207 -4.13 -1.84 -21.62
C HIS A 207 -4.63 -1.90 -23.06
N TRP A 208 -5.92 -2.11 -23.27
CA TRP A 208 -6.54 -2.09 -24.59
C TRP A 208 -6.35 -0.73 -25.28
N LEU A 209 -6.55 0.36 -24.53
CA LEU A 209 -6.35 1.72 -25.07
C LEU A 209 -4.90 1.95 -25.49
N ALA A 210 -3.94 1.56 -24.65
CA ALA A 210 -2.50 1.67 -24.94
C ALA A 210 -2.13 0.85 -26.17
N ALA A 211 -2.59 -0.41 -26.28
CA ALA A 211 -2.34 -1.27 -27.41
C ALA A 211 -2.85 -0.66 -28.75
N ASN A 212 -4.05 -0.08 -28.75
CA ASN A 212 -4.60 0.58 -29.94
C ASN A 212 -3.87 1.88 -30.28
N LEU A 213 -3.52 2.69 -29.28
CA LEU A 213 -2.79 3.95 -29.46
C LEU A 213 -1.40 3.69 -30.06
N PHE A 214 -0.74 2.59 -29.65
CA PHE A 214 0.60 2.25 -30.09
C PHE A 214 0.65 1.46 -31.41
N ARG A 215 -0.49 1.04 -31.94
CA ARG A 215 -0.59 0.16 -33.12
C ARG A 215 0.12 0.67 -34.35
N SER A 216 0.23 1.99 -34.54
CA SER A 216 0.90 2.63 -35.68
C SER A 216 2.35 3.06 -35.42
N LEU A 217 2.88 2.84 -34.18
CA LEU A 217 4.23 3.24 -33.82
C LEU A 217 5.28 2.32 -34.43
N PRO A 218 6.46 2.83 -34.82
CA PRO A 218 7.57 2.01 -35.32
C PRO A 218 8.02 0.98 -34.25
N ALA A 219 8.53 -0.17 -34.70
CA ALA A 219 9.01 -1.23 -33.82
C ALA A 219 10.09 -0.76 -32.82
N THR A 220 10.96 0.15 -33.23
CA THR A 220 11.98 0.76 -32.37
C THR A 220 11.37 1.54 -31.23
N MET A 221 10.28 2.27 -31.47
CA MET A 221 9.57 3.05 -30.48
C MET A 221 8.80 2.14 -29.51
N LEU A 222 8.17 1.09 -30.03
CA LEU A 222 7.53 0.06 -29.20
C LEU A 222 8.54 -0.62 -28.26
N GLN A 223 9.73 -0.92 -28.78
CA GLN A 223 10.83 -1.48 -27.99
C GLN A 223 11.27 -0.53 -26.86
N GLN A 224 11.41 0.76 -27.14
CA GLN A 224 11.77 1.75 -26.14
C GLN A 224 10.67 1.91 -25.08
N LEU A 225 9.40 2.01 -25.47
CA LEU A 225 8.27 2.09 -24.55
C LEU A 225 8.22 0.87 -23.63
N ASN A 226 8.43 -0.32 -24.18
CA ASN A 226 8.47 -1.55 -23.40
C ASN A 226 9.59 -1.54 -22.36
N GLN A 227 10.82 -1.25 -22.77
CA GLN A 227 11.98 -1.27 -21.89
C GLN A 227 11.91 -0.22 -20.79
N TRP A 228 11.60 1.04 -21.14
CA TRP A 228 11.58 2.12 -20.19
C TRP A 228 10.38 2.06 -19.23
N SER A 229 9.20 1.63 -19.69
CA SER A 229 8.07 1.44 -18.79
C SER A 229 8.35 0.36 -17.76
N PHE A 230 9.01 -0.72 -18.13
CA PHE A 230 9.44 -1.76 -17.20
C PHE A 230 10.45 -1.24 -16.19
N MET A 231 11.51 -0.55 -16.64
CA MET A 231 12.53 0.02 -15.76
C MET A 231 11.92 1.02 -14.77
N ILE A 232 11.07 1.92 -15.24
CA ILE A 232 10.43 2.93 -14.41
C ILE A 232 9.47 2.27 -13.40
N HIS A 233 8.72 1.22 -13.81
CA HIS A 233 7.88 0.45 -12.92
C HIS A 233 8.69 -0.13 -11.75
N GLU A 234 9.81 -0.79 -12.02
CA GLU A 234 10.66 -1.40 -10.99
C GLU A 234 11.24 -0.35 -10.03
N LEU A 235 11.70 0.78 -10.55
CA LEU A 235 12.20 1.88 -9.72
C LEU A 235 11.11 2.46 -8.82
N ILE A 236 9.91 2.72 -9.37
CA ILE A 236 8.77 3.21 -8.59
C ILE A 236 8.36 2.17 -7.55
N PHE A 237 8.31 0.89 -7.91
CA PHE A 237 7.90 -0.19 -7.01
C PHE A 237 8.80 -0.29 -5.78
N PHE A 238 10.13 -0.34 -5.96
CA PHE A 238 11.05 -0.43 -4.83
C PHE A 238 11.16 0.86 -4.04
N PHE A 239 11.07 2.02 -4.69
CA PHE A 239 10.96 3.30 -4.00
C PHE A 239 9.69 3.32 -3.12
N PHE A 240 8.55 2.93 -3.67
CA PHE A 240 7.27 2.89 -2.95
C PHE A 240 7.31 1.90 -1.79
N LEU A 241 7.86 0.70 -2.00
CA LEU A 241 8.05 -0.30 -0.95
C LEU A 241 8.85 0.27 0.24
N CYS A 242 9.96 0.96 -0.01
CA CYS A 242 10.77 1.60 1.01
C CYS A 242 10.08 2.79 1.67
N PHE A 243 9.23 3.51 0.92
CA PHE A 243 8.50 4.67 1.42
C PHE A 243 7.34 4.32 2.35
N LEU A 244 6.65 3.19 2.11
CA LEU A 244 5.48 2.76 2.90
C LEU A 244 5.70 2.79 4.42
N PRO A 245 6.78 2.24 4.98
CA PRO A 245 6.97 2.23 6.43
C PRO A 245 7.42 3.57 7.02
N LEU A 246 7.75 4.57 6.21
CA LEU A 246 8.25 5.86 6.69
C LEU A 246 7.14 6.83 7.12
N GLY A 247 5.93 6.70 6.57
CA GLY A 247 4.82 7.62 6.80
C GLY A 247 3.52 6.95 7.23
N LYS A 248 2.42 7.66 7.09
CA LYS A 248 1.06 7.19 7.42
C LYS A 248 0.58 6.03 6.53
N HIS A 249 1.31 5.71 5.47
CA HIS A 249 1.02 4.57 4.60
C HIS A 249 1.56 3.25 5.15
N PHE A 250 2.22 3.27 6.31
CA PHE A 250 2.66 2.07 7.00
C PHE A 250 1.49 1.12 7.36
N HIS A 251 0.27 1.64 7.41
CA HIS A 251 -0.94 0.81 7.57
C HIS A 251 -1.11 -0.26 6.48
N VAL A 252 -0.56 -0.08 5.28
CA VAL A 252 -0.60 -1.09 4.21
C VAL A 252 0.03 -2.40 4.71
N ILE A 253 1.10 -2.31 5.50
CA ILE A 253 1.80 -3.45 6.08
C ILE A 253 1.17 -3.85 7.42
N THR A 254 0.86 -2.88 8.28
CA THR A 254 0.49 -3.13 9.68
C THR A 254 -0.99 -3.43 9.90
N SER A 255 -1.88 -3.03 8.98
CA SER A 255 -3.33 -3.13 9.21
C SER A 255 -3.83 -4.58 9.34
N LEU A 256 -3.27 -5.53 8.60
CA LEU A 256 -3.61 -6.95 8.71
C LEU A 256 -3.37 -7.45 10.14
N PHE A 257 -2.15 -7.22 10.64
CA PHE A 257 -1.76 -7.62 12.00
C PHE A 257 -2.57 -6.83 13.04
N ASN A 258 -2.81 -5.55 12.82
CA ASN A 258 -3.58 -4.72 13.73
C ASN A 258 -5.03 -5.18 13.86
N VAL A 259 -5.66 -5.62 12.78
CA VAL A 259 -7.01 -6.21 12.80
C VAL A 259 -7.00 -7.59 13.45
N TYR A 260 -6.00 -8.42 13.16
CA TYR A 260 -5.88 -9.74 13.81
C TYR A 260 -5.78 -9.62 15.32
N PHE A 261 -4.95 -8.70 15.82
CA PHE A 261 -4.76 -8.47 17.26
C PHE A 261 -5.75 -7.46 17.86
N MET A 262 -6.87 -7.18 17.21
CA MET A 262 -7.87 -6.27 17.77
C MET A 262 -8.45 -6.79 19.10
N LYS A 263 -8.98 -5.86 19.91
CA LYS A 263 -9.73 -6.21 21.11
C LYS A 263 -11.05 -6.87 20.70
N LEU A 264 -11.29 -8.09 21.17
CA LEU A 264 -12.50 -8.86 20.83
C LEU A 264 -13.69 -8.50 21.70
N GLU A 265 -13.44 -8.14 22.95
CA GLU A 265 -14.47 -7.71 23.90
C GLU A 265 -14.70 -6.21 23.81
N LYS A 266 -15.97 -5.82 23.75
CA LYS A 266 -16.37 -4.41 23.71
C LYS A 266 -16.65 -3.89 25.14
N GLY A 267 -16.45 -2.59 25.34
CA GLY A 267 -16.93 -1.90 26.54
C GLY A 267 -16.10 -2.07 27.80
N THR A 268 -15.02 -2.85 27.79
CA THR A 268 -14.13 -2.96 28.94
C THR A 268 -13.15 -1.79 28.96
N VAL A 269 -13.29 -0.90 29.91
CA VAL A 269 -12.23 0.05 30.30
C VAL A 269 -11.33 -0.70 31.26
N LYS A 270 -10.11 -1.00 30.87
CA LYS A 270 -9.08 -1.50 31.79
C LYS A 270 -8.39 -0.27 32.40
N PRO A 271 -8.30 -0.19 33.73
CA PRO A 271 -7.44 0.82 34.35
C PRO A 271 -6.01 0.62 33.83
N VAL A 272 -5.29 1.72 33.65
CA VAL A 272 -3.89 1.69 33.26
C VAL A 272 -3.09 1.27 34.50
N ARG A 273 -2.96 -0.03 34.67
CA ARG A 273 -2.22 -0.65 35.77
C ARG A 273 -1.05 -1.47 35.24
N TRP A 274 -0.29 -0.94 34.39
CA TRP A 274 0.89 -1.54 33.74
C TRP A 274 1.75 -2.46 34.65
N GLY A 275 1.13 -3.46 35.31
CA GLY A 275 1.81 -4.36 36.24
C GLY A 275 1.97 -3.80 37.67
N VAL A 276 1.35 -2.66 37.98
CA VAL A 276 1.36 -2.04 39.32
C VAL A 276 0.16 -2.54 40.13
N SER A 277 0.37 -2.99 41.37
CA SER A 277 -0.70 -3.35 42.30
C SER A 277 -1.42 -2.12 42.90
N ASP A 278 -2.57 -2.31 43.51
CA ASP A 278 -3.33 -1.20 44.15
C ASP A 278 -2.50 -0.52 45.26
N GLU A 279 -1.71 -1.30 46.02
CA GLU A 279 -0.85 -0.78 47.10
C GLU A 279 0.31 0.07 46.54
N GLN A 280 0.80 -0.25 45.33
CA GLN A 280 1.88 0.49 44.68
C GLN A 280 1.39 1.76 43.98
N LEU A 281 0.07 1.93 43.79
CA LEU A 281 -0.52 3.10 43.11
C LEU A 281 -0.23 4.40 43.81
N ASP A 282 -0.25 4.38 45.16
CA ASP A 282 -0.05 5.56 46.00
C ASP A 282 1.43 6.00 46.05
N ASP A 283 2.33 5.07 45.78
CA ASP A 283 3.78 5.33 45.77
C ASP A 283 4.29 5.79 44.39
N LEU A 284 3.42 5.85 43.36
CA LEU A 284 3.83 6.28 42.03
C LEU A 284 4.07 7.80 41.98
N GLU A 285 5.29 8.19 41.65
CA GLU A 285 5.66 9.61 41.42
C GLU A 285 4.87 10.23 40.24
N SER A 286 4.31 9.44 39.36
CA SER A 286 3.52 9.92 38.25
C SER A 286 2.64 8.85 37.63
N PHE A 287 1.47 9.27 37.12
CA PHE A 287 0.51 8.43 36.44
C PHE A 287 0.60 8.59 34.90
N GLY A 288 0.35 7.49 34.16
CA GLY A 288 0.25 7.47 32.71
C GLY A 288 1.56 7.16 32.00
N ALA A 289 1.50 7.17 30.66
CA ALA A 289 2.64 6.87 29.82
C ALA A 289 3.51 8.11 29.61
N LYS A 290 4.80 8.05 29.97
CA LYS A 290 5.81 9.10 29.78
C LYS A 290 6.70 8.81 28.58
N VAL A 291 7.06 7.54 28.38
CA VAL A 291 7.92 7.03 27.31
C VAL A 291 7.18 5.97 26.51
N TYR A 292 7.69 5.61 25.34
CA TYR A 292 7.00 4.65 24.49
C TYR A 292 6.98 3.23 25.07
N GLU A 293 7.92 2.88 25.94
CA GLU A 293 7.99 1.62 26.67
C GLU A 293 6.82 1.43 27.65
N ASP A 294 6.21 2.52 28.12
CA ASP A 294 5.02 2.48 28.96
C ASP A 294 3.77 2.00 28.21
N PHE A 295 3.80 2.01 26.88
CA PHE A 295 2.74 1.44 26.05
C PHE A 295 2.93 -0.05 25.85
N THR A 296 1.84 -0.79 25.62
CA THR A 296 1.95 -2.16 25.11
C THR A 296 2.33 -2.17 23.64
N TRP A 297 2.92 -3.28 23.18
CA TRP A 297 3.21 -3.46 21.75
C TRP A 297 1.96 -3.26 20.87
N LYS A 298 0.77 -3.59 21.39
CA LYS A 298 -0.48 -3.39 20.66
C LYS A 298 -0.85 -1.92 20.48
N HIS A 299 -0.60 -1.08 21.47
CA HIS A 299 -0.79 0.36 21.33
C HIS A 299 0.16 0.95 20.27
N ILE A 300 1.43 0.51 20.27
CA ILE A 300 2.39 0.94 19.25
C ILE A 300 1.94 0.50 17.85
N LEU A 301 1.45 -0.73 17.71
CA LEU A 301 0.88 -1.22 16.46
C LEU A 301 -0.36 -0.41 16.02
N ASP A 302 -1.21 0.02 16.95
CA ASP A 302 -2.35 0.91 16.67
C ASP A 302 -1.88 2.26 16.12
N PHE A 303 -0.83 2.84 16.72
CA PHE A 303 -0.25 4.10 16.23
C PHE A 303 0.36 3.94 14.84
N TYR A 304 1.09 2.86 14.58
CA TYR A 304 1.65 2.55 13.25
C TYR A 304 0.58 2.33 12.17
N SER A 305 -0.59 1.86 12.57
CA SER A 305 -1.72 1.66 11.66
C SER A 305 -2.59 2.90 11.48
N CYS A 306 -2.26 4.01 12.14
CA CYS A 306 -2.99 5.26 12.03
C CYS A 306 -2.72 5.94 10.68
N VAL A 307 -3.78 6.15 9.90
CA VAL A 307 -3.72 6.80 8.57
C VAL A 307 -4.12 8.27 8.61
N ASP A 308 -4.23 8.86 9.77
CA ASP A 308 -4.64 10.27 9.93
C ASP A 308 -5.99 10.61 9.24
N CYS A 309 -6.92 9.66 9.22
CA CYS A 309 -8.19 9.80 8.48
C CYS A 309 -9.27 10.63 9.20
N GLY A 310 -9.09 10.96 10.47
CA GLY A 310 -10.02 11.76 11.28
C GLY A 310 -11.29 11.05 11.77
N ARG A 311 -11.53 9.79 11.40
CA ARG A 311 -12.76 9.05 11.76
C ARG A 311 -12.96 8.90 13.28
N CYS A 312 -11.89 8.75 14.04
CA CYS A 312 -11.95 8.66 15.50
C CYS A 312 -12.42 9.98 16.14
N SER A 313 -11.99 11.12 15.61
CA SER A 313 -12.46 12.44 16.07
C SER A 313 -13.91 12.70 15.68
N ASP A 314 -14.34 12.34 14.46
CA ASP A 314 -15.73 12.46 14.02
C ASP A 314 -16.72 11.67 14.89
N ASN A 315 -16.27 10.59 15.52
CA ASN A 315 -17.10 9.74 16.38
C ASN A 315 -16.83 9.92 17.89
N CYS A 316 -15.98 10.87 18.27
CA CYS A 316 -15.65 11.13 19.66
C CYS A 316 -16.71 12.05 20.30
N PRO A 317 -17.41 11.62 21.37
CA PRO A 317 -18.41 12.45 22.03
C PRO A 317 -17.81 13.72 22.66
N ALA A 318 -16.59 13.64 23.18
CA ALA A 318 -15.90 14.81 23.71
C ALA A 318 -15.58 15.84 22.62
N ASN A 319 -15.12 15.38 21.43
CA ASN A 319 -14.88 16.26 20.29
C ASN A 319 -16.20 16.87 19.77
N ALA A 320 -17.28 16.09 19.73
CA ALA A 320 -18.60 16.57 19.32
C ALA A 320 -19.18 17.62 20.31
N ALA A 321 -18.85 17.50 21.60
CA ALA A 321 -19.22 18.47 22.64
C ALA A 321 -18.29 19.72 22.67
N GLY A 322 -17.40 19.88 21.70
CA GLY A 322 -16.49 21.03 21.60
C GLY A 322 -15.32 21.00 22.60
N ARG A 323 -15.07 19.87 23.29
CA ARG A 323 -13.90 19.73 24.16
C ARG A 323 -12.61 19.66 23.34
N PRO A 324 -11.48 20.19 23.85
CA PRO A 324 -10.20 20.20 23.14
C PRO A 324 -9.51 18.82 23.10
N LEU A 325 -10.30 17.76 23.05
CA LEU A 325 -9.86 16.38 22.97
C LEU A 325 -10.06 15.84 21.55
N SER A 326 -8.99 15.43 20.90
CA SER A 326 -9.03 14.78 19.60
C SER A 326 -8.24 13.49 19.62
N PRO A 327 -8.90 12.32 19.55
CA PRO A 327 -8.21 11.03 19.50
C PRO A 327 -7.24 10.91 18.34
N ARG A 328 -7.53 11.57 17.19
CA ARG A 328 -6.65 11.65 16.03
C ARG A 328 -5.30 12.26 16.40
N PHE A 329 -5.30 13.42 17.05
CA PHE A 329 -4.05 14.12 17.37
C PHE A 329 -3.30 13.48 18.54
N ILE A 330 -3.98 12.77 19.44
CA ILE A 330 -3.31 11.92 20.44
C ILE A 330 -2.51 10.84 19.73
N SER A 331 -3.11 10.08 18.82
CA SER A 331 -2.41 9.02 18.08
C SER A 331 -1.21 9.55 17.28
N ILE A 332 -1.34 10.71 16.63
CA ILE A 332 -0.25 11.32 15.87
C ILE A 332 0.88 11.79 16.78
N LYS A 333 0.57 12.37 17.94
CA LYS A 333 1.59 12.75 18.94
C LYS A 333 2.32 11.53 19.48
N CYS A 334 1.60 10.47 19.86
CA CYS A 334 2.23 9.22 20.30
C CYS A 334 3.12 8.62 19.22
N LEU A 335 2.68 8.65 17.95
CA LEU A 335 3.49 8.20 16.83
C LEU A 335 4.79 9.03 16.69
N SER A 336 4.75 10.34 16.90
CA SER A 336 5.95 11.18 16.85
C SER A 336 6.94 10.85 17.97
N LEU A 337 6.46 10.52 19.16
CA LEU A 337 7.32 10.13 20.30
C LEU A 337 8.06 8.81 20.07
N ILE A 338 7.48 7.87 19.31
CA ILE A 338 8.13 6.60 18.97
C ILE A 338 9.30 6.81 17.97
N HIS A 339 9.33 7.94 17.27
CA HIS A 339 10.30 8.23 16.22
C HIS A 339 11.39 9.23 16.64
N ILE A 340 11.28 9.77 17.83
CA ILE A 340 12.33 10.58 18.46
C ILE A 340 13.29 9.67 19.25
#